data_fee62f6048b0b3b5c9e5ebb029cf74cc
#
_entry.id   fee62f6048b0b3b5c9e5ebb029cf74cc
#
_cell.length_a   1.000
_cell.length_b   1.000
_cell.length_c   1.000
_cell.angle_alpha   90.00
_cell.angle_beta   90.00
_cell.angle_gamma   90.00
#
_symmetry.space_group_name_H-M   'P 1'
#
loop_
_entity.id
_entity.type
_entity.pdbx_description
1 polymer ?
#
loop_
_entity_poly.entity_id
_entity_poly.type
_entity_poly.pdbx_seq_one_letter_code
_entity_poly.pdbx_strand_id
1 'polypeptide(L)'
;MSDVHANPTHDVPKALESLLSPLSFDSAVGLISSDGCLIAAYGDLDRVFPLASVSKLIATYAALVAIDRGALALDDDAGEETPQGCTVEHLLAHAAGYAFEGGEFLAAPGKRRMYTNAGIEQLGRVVARAVGTDFDRWVCESVTEPLGMETVEVAGSPAKDYRASIEDLLVLGREFLTPTLISSELAESAHRPHFPGLSGVLPGYGRQSPNDWGLGVEIKGKKEPHWAGALNSARTFGHFGQSGSFLWVDPEAIPGGLSAAFLSSKPFGEEHAGVWPALNDILVRAARARS
;
A
#
# COMPACT_ATOMS: atom_id res chain seq x y z
N MET A 1 -1.11 -18.04 -46.09
CA MET A 1 -0.55 -17.10 -45.10
C MET A 1 -1.43 -17.26 -43.90
N SER A 2 -0.98 -18.07 -42.96
CA SER A 2 -1.72 -18.38 -41.72
C SER A 2 -1.19 -17.41 -40.65
N ASP A 3 -2.03 -16.44 -40.29
CA ASP A 3 -1.81 -15.60 -39.11
C ASP A 3 -1.79 -16.49 -37.88
N VAL A 4 -0.60 -16.70 -37.33
CA VAL A 4 -0.41 -17.28 -36.02
C VAL A 4 -0.84 -16.21 -35.02
N HIS A 5 -2.08 -16.28 -34.57
CA HIS A 5 -2.52 -15.55 -33.40
C HIS A 5 -1.67 -16.03 -32.23
N ALA A 6 -0.63 -15.25 -31.89
CA ALA A 6 0.14 -15.43 -30.67
C ALA A 6 -0.85 -15.33 -29.49
N ASN A 7 -0.96 -16.41 -28.74
CA ASN A 7 -1.81 -16.46 -27.54
C ASN A 7 -1.21 -15.47 -26.50
N PRO A 8 -1.89 -14.38 -26.15
CA PRO A 8 -1.32 -13.32 -25.33
C PRO A 8 -0.87 -13.78 -23.93
N THR A 9 -1.32 -14.95 -23.48
CA THR A 9 -0.96 -15.50 -22.17
C THR A 9 0.42 -16.17 -22.13
N HIS A 10 1.01 -16.55 -23.29
CA HIS A 10 2.36 -17.15 -23.34
C HIS A 10 3.51 -16.14 -23.27
N ASP A 11 3.23 -14.86 -23.42
CA ASP A 11 4.27 -13.81 -23.48
C ASP A 11 4.54 -13.09 -22.14
N VAL A 12 3.65 -13.24 -21.13
CA VAL A 12 3.78 -12.52 -19.85
C VAL A 12 5.06 -12.88 -19.08
N PRO A 13 5.42 -14.16 -18.88
CA PRO A 13 6.68 -14.52 -18.24
C PRO A 13 7.91 -13.95 -18.95
N LYS A 14 7.91 -14.00 -20.30
CA LYS A 14 8.99 -13.44 -21.11
C LYS A 14 9.07 -11.92 -21.02
N ALA A 15 7.91 -11.24 -20.98
CA ALA A 15 7.87 -9.79 -20.83
C ALA A 15 8.41 -9.36 -19.47
N LEU A 16 8.06 -10.06 -18.39
CA LEU A 16 8.60 -9.84 -17.05
C LEU A 16 10.10 -10.12 -16.99
N GLU A 17 10.54 -11.26 -17.53
CA GLU A 17 11.95 -11.62 -17.63
C GLU A 17 12.74 -10.55 -18.38
N SER A 18 12.27 -10.13 -19.56
CA SER A 18 12.96 -9.11 -20.38
C SER A 18 13.04 -7.74 -19.69
N LEU A 19 12.05 -7.40 -18.86
CA LEU A 19 12.03 -6.13 -18.14
C LEU A 19 12.87 -6.17 -16.87
N LEU A 20 12.84 -7.27 -16.12
CA LEU A 20 13.37 -7.35 -14.76
C LEU A 20 14.76 -7.98 -14.69
N SER A 21 15.12 -8.93 -15.58
CA SER A 21 16.45 -9.56 -15.54
C SER A 21 17.63 -8.61 -15.79
N PRO A 22 17.50 -7.49 -16.54
CA PRO A 22 18.58 -6.53 -16.68
C PRO A 22 18.83 -5.63 -15.46
N LEU A 23 17.94 -5.66 -14.45
CA LEU A 23 18.10 -4.83 -13.25
C LEU A 23 19.36 -5.22 -12.48
N SER A 24 20.00 -4.23 -11.85
CA SER A 24 21.25 -4.43 -11.09
C SER A 24 21.00 -5.03 -9.69
N PHE A 25 19.78 -5.52 -9.40
CA PHE A 25 19.35 -6.01 -8.10
C PHE A 25 18.34 -7.15 -8.22
N ASP A 26 18.24 -7.96 -7.18
CA ASP A 26 17.23 -9.00 -7.10
C ASP A 26 15.85 -8.39 -6.88
N SER A 27 14.85 -8.91 -7.58
CA SER A 27 13.46 -8.49 -7.42
C SER A 27 12.50 -9.67 -7.52
N ALA A 28 11.34 -9.51 -6.91
CA ALA A 28 10.22 -10.40 -7.06
C ALA A 28 8.94 -9.59 -7.28
N VAL A 29 8.00 -10.14 -8.04
CA VAL A 29 6.70 -9.54 -8.32
C VAL A 29 5.63 -10.61 -8.40
N GLY A 30 4.44 -10.29 -7.91
CA GLY A 30 3.25 -11.12 -8.04
C GLY A 30 2.02 -10.30 -8.37
N LEU A 31 1.09 -10.88 -9.11
CA LEU A 31 -0.21 -10.32 -9.45
C LEU A 31 -1.30 -11.34 -9.19
N ILE A 32 -2.34 -10.95 -8.46
CA ILE A 32 -3.52 -11.78 -8.18
C ILE A 32 -4.82 -11.07 -8.58
N SER A 33 -5.85 -11.87 -8.82
CA SER A 33 -7.27 -11.47 -8.85
C SER A 33 -7.91 -11.57 -7.46
N SER A 34 -9.13 -11.05 -7.32
CA SER A 34 -9.88 -11.02 -6.05
C SER A 34 -10.19 -12.41 -5.47
N ASP A 35 -10.27 -13.47 -6.30
CA ASP A 35 -10.40 -14.85 -5.84
C ASP A 35 -9.09 -15.47 -5.34
N GLY A 36 -7.97 -14.71 -5.41
CA GLY A 36 -6.64 -15.14 -5.00
C GLY A 36 -5.89 -15.93 -6.08
N CYS A 37 -6.40 -16.00 -7.31
CA CYS A 37 -5.70 -16.67 -8.41
C CYS A 37 -4.44 -15.89 -8.79
N LEU A 38 -3.28 -16.57 -8.78
CA LEU A 38 -2.02 -16.00 -9.23
C LEU A 38 -2.02 -15.89 -10.76
N ILE A 39 -2.01 -14.66 -11.28
CA ILE A 39 -2.08 -14.35 -12.71
C ILE A 39 -0.68 -14.27 -13.33
N ALA A 40 0.25 -13.64 -12.63
CA ALA A 40 1.63 -13.48 -13.05
C ALA A 40 2.57 -13.47 -11.85
N ALA A 41 3.78 -13.99 -12.06
CA ALA A 41 4.84 -13.99 -11.05
C ALA A 41 6.22 -13.93 -11.70
N TYR A 42 7.19 -13.35 -10.98
CA TYR A 42 8.62 -13.35 -11.32
C TYR A 42 9.45 -13.31 -10.05
N GLY A 43 10.61 -14.00 -10.05
CA GLY A 43 11.50 -14.07 -8.91
C GLY A 43 11.05 -15.04 -7.83
N ASP A 44 11.69 -14.96 -6.67
CA ASP A 44 11.41 -15.79 -5.49
C ASP A 44 10.33 -15.12 -4.64
N LEU A 45 9.12 -15.69 -4.62
CA LEU A 45 7.97 -15.11 -3.96
C LEU A 45 8.00 -15.28 -2.43
N ASP A 46 8.75 -16.27 -1.93
CA ASP A 46 8.88 -16.57 -0.49
C ASP A 46 9.98 -15.75 0.17
N ARG A 47 10.88 -15.17 -0.63
CA ARG A 47 11.99 -14.39 -0.11
C ARG A 47 11.50 -13.15 0.62
N VAL A 48 12.00 -12.97 1.85
CA VAL A 48 11.67 -11.82 2.71
C VAL A 48 12.53 -10.61 2.38
N PHE A 49 11.89 -9.48 2.12
CA PHE A 49 12.52 -8.20 1.84
C PHE A 49 12.07 -7.11 2.82
N PRO A 50 12.86 -6.05 3.04
CA PRO A 50 12.40 -4.89 3.78
C PRO A 50 11.29 -4.17 3.02
N LEU A 51 10.24 -3.78 3.74
CA LEU A 51 9.07 -3.13 3.16
C LEU A 51 9.21 -1.61 3.06
N ALA A 52 10.06 -1.00 3.91
CA ALA A 52 10.04 0.44 4.13
C ALA A 52 8.60 0.92 4.31
N SER A 53 8.15 1.93 3.58
CA SER A 53 6.81 2.52 3.77
C SER A 53 5.64 1.63 3.38
N VAL A 54 5.85 0.49 2.72
CA VAL A 54 4.78 -0.51 2.53
C VAL A 54 4.35 -1.11 3.87
N SER A 55 5.21 -1.07 4.92
CA SER A 55 4.85 -1.40 6.32
C SER A 55 3.59 -0.69 6.78
N LYS A 56 3.38 0.55 6.33
CA LYS A 56 2.21 1.36 6.70
C LYS A 56 0.89 0.69 6.30
N LEU A 57 0.85 -0.08 5.22
CA LEU A 57 -0.35 -0.79 4.80
C LEU A 57 -0.77 -1.83 5.85
N ILE A 58 0.19 -2.59 6.39
CA ILE A 58 -0.08 -3.57 7.45
C ILE A 58 -0.49 -2.84 8.75
N ALA A 59 0.27 -1.81 9.14
CA ALA A 59 0.04 -1.06 10.37
C ALA A 59 -1.30 -0.32 10.36
N THR A 60 -1.64 0.34 9.26
CA THR A 60 -2.92 1.06 9.16
C THR A 60 -4.10 0.11 9.03
N TYR A 61 -3.91 -1.06 8.40
CA TYR A 61 -4.95 -2.09 8.38
C TYR A 61 -5.27 -2.61 9.79
N ALA A 62 -4.26 -2.80 10.63
CA ALA A 62 -4.46 -3.15 12.05
C ALA A 62 -5.22 -2.05 12.83
N ALA A 63 -5.02 -0.77 12.48
CA ALA A 63 -5.82 0.32 13.03
C ALA A 63 -7.28 0.26 12.54
N LEU A 64 -7.52 -0.07 11.28
CA LEU A 64 -8.89 -0.28 10.76
C LEU A 64 -9.58 -1.44 11.46
N VAL A 65 -8.87 -2.53 11.77
CA VAL A 65 -9.43 -3.65 12.57
C VAL A 65 -9.81 -3.19 13.97
N ALA A 66 -9.02 -2.32 14.62
CA ALA A 66 -9.37 -1.76 15.93
C ALA A 66 -10.64 -0.88 15.85
N ILE A 67 -10.79 -0.11 14.77
CA ILE A 67 -11.97 0.73 14.50
C ILE A 67 -13.19 -0.14 14.26
N ASP A 68 -13.10 -1.16 13.41
CA ASP A 68 -14.22 -2.05 13.08
C ASP A 68 -14.72 -2.84 14.30
N ARG A 69 -13.81 -3.19 15.22
CA ARG A 69 -14.13 -3.83 16.50
C ARG A 69 -14.64 -2.86 17.57
N GLY A 70 -14.73 -1.57 17.27
CA GLY A 70 -15.24 -0.54 18.19
C GLY A 70 -14.31 -0.17 19.34
N ALA A 71 -13.02 -0.54 19.26
CA ALA A 71 -12.01 -0.13 20.24
C ALA A 71 -11.59 1.34 20.06
N LEU A 72 -11.79 1.89 18.86
CA LEU A 72 -11.39 3.22 18.44
C LEU A 72 -12.36 3.75 17.40
N ALA A 73 -12.54 5.08 17.32
CA ALA A 73 -13.31 5.74 16.27
C ALA A 73 -12.44 6.69 15.44
N LEU A 74 -12.85 6.97 14.20
CA LEU A 74 -12.11 7.87 13.30
C LEU A 74 -12.02 9.30 13.84
N ASP A 75 -13.04 9.75 14.57
CA ASP A 75 -13.15 11.09 15.18
C ASP A 75 -12.59 11.17 16.61
N ASP A 76 -12.09 10.05 17.16
CA ASP A 76 -11.42 10.08 18.46
C ASP A 76 -10.16 10.97 18.41
N ASP A 77 -9.95 11.68 19.52
CA ASP A 77 -8.75 12.52 19.72
C ASP A 77 -7.48 11.67 19.64
N ALA A 78 -6.53 12.09 18.82
CA ALA A 78 -5.28 11.38 18.60
C ALA A 78 -4.25 11.51 19.75
N GLY A 79 -4.60 12.23 20.83
CA GLY A 79 -3.85 12.34 22.05
C GLY A 79 -2.96 13.60 22.15
N GLU A 80 -2.43 13.83 23.35
CA GLU A 80 -1.69 15.06 23.72
C GLU A 80 -0.43 15.31 22.88
N GLU A 81 0.15 14.26 22.27
CA GLU A 81 1.33 14.37 21.42
C GLU A 81 0.98 14.75 19.96
N THR A 82 -0.22 15.28 19.73
CA THR A 82 -0.72 15.69 18.42
C THR A 82 -1.15 17.16 18.43
N PRO A 83 -1.26 17.81 17.26
CA PRO A 83 -1.85 19.13 17.19
C PRO A 83 -3.28 19.14 17.71
N GLN A 84 -3.67 20.23 18.37
CA GLN A 84 -5.05 20.38 18.87
C GLN A 84 -6.08 20.13 17.77
N GLY A 85 -7.07 19.26 18.04
CA GLY A 85 -8.13 18.86 17.11
C GLY A 85 -7.67 17.80 16.08
N CYS A 86 -6.50 17.18 16.30
CA CYS A 86 -6.09 16.04 15.50
C CYS A 86 -6.87 14.80 15.92
N THR A 87 -7.42 14.08 14.95
CA THR A 87 -8.13 12.83 15.16
C THR A 87 -7.40 11.64 14.55
N VAL A 88 -7.86 10.43 14.85
CA VAL A 88 -7.37 9.19 14.24
C VAL A 88 -7.46 9.23 12.71
N GLU A 89 -8.55 9.79 12.16
CA GLU A 89 -8.71 10.00 10.72
C GLU A 89 -7.60 10.88 10.13
N HIS A 90 -7.21 11.96 10.81
CA HIS A 90 -6.11 12.81 10.37
C HIS A 90 -4.78 12.07 10.31
N LEU A 91 -4.50 11.18 11.27
CA LEU A 91 -3.28 10.35 11.26
C LEU A 91 -3.29 9.37 10.09
N LEU A 92 -4.36 8.60 9.93
CA LEU A 92 -4.54 7.62 8.86
C LEU A 92 -4.42 8.26 7.46
N ALA A 93 -4.99 9.46 7.29
CA ALA A 93 -5.00 10.14 6.00
C ALA A 93 -3.80 11.07 5.77
N HIS A 94 -2.76 11.04 6.60
CA HIS A 94 -1.62 11.96 6.51
C HIS A 94 -2.03 13.45 6.46
N ALA A 95 -3.05 13.81 7.20
CA ALA A 95 -3.60 15.17 7.28
C ALA A 95 -3.40 15.80 8.66
N ALA A 96 -2.63 15.19 9.56
CA ALA A 96 -2.42 15.65 10.92
C ALA A 96 -1.49 16.88 11.04
N GLY A 97 -0.70 17.17 10.00
CA GLY A 97 0.18 18.35 9.99
C GLY A 97 1.60 18.11 10.50
N TYR A 98 2.00 16.86 10.75
CA TYR A 98 3.37 16.50 11.12
C TYR A 98 4.38 16.81 10.00
N ALA A 99 5.60 17.21 10.37
CA ALA A 99 6.74 17.14 9.46
C ALA A 99 6.99 15.70 8.99
N PHE A 100 7.75 15.54 7.91
CA PHE A 100 8.07 14.20 7.37
C PHE A 100 8.75 13.31 8.42
N GLU A 101 9.72 13.86 9.14
CA GLU A 101 10.37 13.22 10.28
C GLU A 101 10.36 14.17 11.49
N GLY A 102 10.45 13.59 12.70
CA GLY A 102 10.38 14.32 13.94
C GLY A 102 8.95 14.64 14.38
N GLY A 103 8.82 15.22 15.56
CA GLY A 103 7.53 15.54 16.19
C GLY A 103 7.03 16.97 15.92
N GLU A 104 7.63 17.70 14.97
CA GLU A 104 7.21 19.07 14.68
C GLU A 104 5.90 19.12 13.91
N PHE A 105 5.07 20.13 14.22
CA PHE A 105 3.82 20.40 13.52
C PHE A 105 4.01 21.60 12.60
N LEU A 106 3.85 21.40 11.31
CA LEU A 106 4.04 22.45 10.28
C LEU A 106 2.71 23.00 9.75
N ALA A 107 1.59 22.38 10.10
CA ALA A 107 0.25 22.82 9.72
C ALA A 107 -0.79 22.35 10.77
N ALA A 108 -1.92 23.05 10.85
CA ALA A 108 -3.06 22.55 11.58
C ALA A 108 -3.66 21.31 10.87
N PRO A 109 -4.32 20.40 11.62
CA PRO A 109 -5.01 19.24 11.06
C PRO A 109 -5.98 19.61 9.92
N GLY A 110 -6.03 18.80 8.88
CA GLY A 110 -6.91 19.00 7.74
C GLY A 110 -6.52 20.13 6.77
N LYS A 111 -5.36 20.80 6.94
CA LYS A 111 -4.95 21.93 6.08
C LYS A 111 -4.02 21.55 4.93
N ARG A 112 -3.25 20.49 5.10
CA ARG A 112 -2.27 20.00 4.10
C ARG A 112 -2.18 18.50 4.14
N ARG A 113 -1.89 17.91 2.98
CA ARG A 113 -1.47 16.51 2.92
C ARG A 113 0.02 16.44 3.21
N MET A 114 0.38 15.95 4.39
CA MET A 114 1.76 15.87 4.85
C MET A 114 2.10 14.43 5.19
N TYR A 115 2.67 13.74 4.19
CA TYR A 115 3.13 12.37 4.37
C TYR A 115 4.19 12.32 5.48
N THR A 116 4.03 11.39 6.44
CA THR A 116 4.87 11.37 7.64
C THR A 116 5.02 9.97 8.23
N ASN A 117 6.19 9.65 8.77
CA ASN A 117 6.41 8.47 9.61
C ASN A 117 5.88 8.72 11.03
N ALA A 118 6.15 9.90 11.60
CA ALA A 118 5.74 10.25 12.94
C ALA A 118 4.22 10.11 13.19
N GLY A 119 3.39 10.48 12.19
CA GLY A 119 1.94 10.31 12.29
C GLY A 119 1.50 8.85 12.40
N ILE A 120 2.17 7.94 11.67
CA ILE A 120 1.86 6.50 11.74
C ILE A 120 2.39 5.88 13.05
N GLU A 121 3.55 6.32 13.52
CA GLU A 121 4.05 5.91 14.84
C GLU A 121 3.12 6.37 15.96
N GLN A 122 2.57 7.60 15.86
CA GLN A 122 1.55 8.09 16.78
C GLN A 122 0.27 7.27 16.69
N LEU A 123 -0.19 6.93 15.48
CA LEU A 123 -1.33 6.04 15.28
C LEU A 123 -1.13 4.71 16.01
N GLY A 124 0.06 4.08 15.88
CA GLY A 124 0.39 2.85 16.62
C GLY A 124 0.25 3.01 18.13
N ARG A 125 0.73 4.13 18.69
CA ARG A 125 0.55 4.43 20.14
C ARG A 125 -0.91 4.61 20.54
N VAL A 126 -1.70 5.26 19.70
CA VAL A 126 -3.14 5.45 19.93
C VAL A 126 -3.87 4.11 19.92
N VAL A 127 -3.63 3.29 18.92
CA VAL A 127 -4.23 1.94 18.80
C VAL A 127 -3.81 1.08 20.00
N ALA A 128 -2.52 1.03 20.34
CA ALA A 128 -2.01 0.23 21.48
C ALA A 128 -2.73 0.57 22.79
N ARG A 129 -2.95 1.88 23.05
CA ARG A 129 -3.72 2.32 24.22
C ARG A 129 -5.19 1.89 24.17
N ALA A 130 -5.82 1.98 23.01
CA ALA A 130 -7.23 1.64 22.84
C ALA A 130 -7.50 0.14 22.99
N VAL A 131 -6.59 -0.70 22.46
CA VAL A 131 -6.73 -2.17 22.52
C VAL A 131 -6.10 -2.80 23.77
N GLY A 132 -5.31 -2.05 24.54
CA GLY A 132 -4.70 -2.48 25.80
C GLY A 132 -3.54 -3.47 25.66
N THR A 133 -2.86 -3.48 24.50
CA THR A 133 -1.66 -4.30 24.25
C THR A 133 -0.65 -3.57 23.37
N ASP A 134 0.58 -4.09 23.29
CA ASP A 134 1.59 -3.54 22.39
C ASP A 134 1.11 -3.55 20.94
N PHE A 135 1.46 -2.51 20.18
CA PHE A 135 1.00 -2.37 18.80
C PHE A 135 1.48 -3.50 17.90
N ASP A 136 2.76 -3.91 18.01
CA ASP A 136 3.32 -5.01 17.23
C ASP A 136 2.56 -6.32 17.48
N ARG A 137 2.28 -6.61 18.76
CA ARG A 137 1.46 -7.75 19.15
C ARG A 137 0.04 -7.64 18.56
N TRP A 138 -0.57 -6.46 18.62
CA TRP A 138 -1.88 -6.23 18.02
C TRP A 138 -1.86 -6.47 16.50
N VAL A 139 -0.83 -6.01 15.79
CA VAL A 139 -0.67 -6.27 14.35
C VAL A 139 -0.63 -7.77 14.08
N CYS A 140 0.15 -8.53 14.86
CA CYS A 140 0.21 -9.99 14.71
C CYS A 140 -1.16 -10.64 14.95
N GLU A 141 -1.78 -10.40 16.10
CA GLU A 141 -3.04 -11.04 16.50
C GLU A 141 -4.27 -10.60 15.66
N SER A 142 -4.23 -9.39 15.10
CA SER A 142 -5.39 -8.84 14.39
C SER A 142 -5.29 -8.91 12.87
N VAL A 143 -4.07 -9.04 12.30
CA VAL A 143 -3.85 -9.03 10.85
C VAL A 143 -3.04 -10.23 10.39
N THR A 144 -1.77 -10.36 10.81
CA THR A 144 -0.87 -11.31 10.14
C THR A 144 -1.22 -12.76 10.44
N GLU A 145 -1.53 -13.10 11.68
CA GLU A 145 -1.95 -14.46 12.08
C GLU A 145 -3.31 -14.86 11.46
N PRO A 146 -4.38 -14.03 11.55
CA PRO A 146 -5.67 -14.37 10.95
C PRO A 146 -5.62 -14.53 9.43
N LEU A 147 -4.74 -13.79 8.74
CA LEU A 147 -4.57 -13.88 7.30
C LEU A 147 -3.59 -14.98 6.87
N GLY A 148 -2.84 -15.59 7.81
CA GLY A 148 -1.81 -16.57 7.51
C GLY A 148 -0.57 -15.99 6.83
N MET A 149 -0.21 -14.73 7.15
CA MET A 149 0.98 -14.05 6.63
C MET A 149 2.21 -14.50 7.45
N GLU A 150 2.79 -15.63 7.05
CA GLU A 150 3.77 -16.37 7.89
C GLU A 150 5.17 -15.77 7.89
N THR A 151 5.54 -14.99 6.86
CA THR A 151 6.89 -14.43 6.71
C THR A 151 7.01 -12.99 7.20
N VAL A 152 5.90 -12.37 7.63
CA VAL A 152 5.93 -10.98 8.08
C VAL A 152 6.70 -10.86 9.40
N GLU A 153 7.75 -10.06 9.36
CA GLU A 153 8.50 -9.65 10.55
C GLU A 153 7.95 -8.30 11.03
N VAL A 154 7.16 -8.34 12.13
CA VAL A 154 6.59 -7.15 12.77
C VAL A 154 7.53 -6.72 13.87
N ALA A 155 8.42 -5.76 13.59
CA ALA A 155 9.37 -5.23 14.55
C ALA A 155 9.83 -3.82 14.14
N GLY A 156 10.13 -2.97 15.12
CA GLY A 156 10.61 -1.61 14.89
C GLY A 156 9.50 -0.61 14.64
N SER A 157 9.72 0.35 13.74
CA SER A 157 8.72 1.37 13.43
C SER A 157 7.62 0.82 12.51
N PRO A 158 6.35 0.92 12.88
CA PRO A 158 5.23 0.52 12.03
C PRO A 158 5.15 1.33 10.72
N ALA A 159 5.88 2.43 10.68
CA ALA A 159 5.95 3.27 9.49
C ALA A 159 6.93 2.78 8.42
N LYS A 160 7.89 1.87 8.76
CA LYS A 160 8.98 1.59 7.81
C LYS A 160 9.83 0.34 8.04
N ASP A 161 9.73 -0.34 9.19
CA ASP A 161 10.74 -1.35 9.56
C ASP A 161 10.25 -2.79 9.39
N TYR A 162 8.99 -3.03 8.98
CA TYR A 162 8.49 -4.37 8.73
C TYR A 162 9.13 -4.99 7.49
N ARG A 163 9.12 -6.32 7.45
CA ARG A 163 9.63 -7.13 6.36
C ARG A 163 8.58 -8.18 5.98
N ALA A 164 8.52 -8.58 4.72
CA ALA A 164 7.61 -9.62 4.25
C ALA A 164 8.08 -10.20 2.91
N SER A 165 7.45 -11.30 2.50
CA SER A 165 7.54 -11.88 1.17
C SER A 165 6.49 -11.29 0.22
N ILE A 166 6.59 -11.62 -1.08
CA ILE A 166 5.54 -11.32 -2.06
C ILE A 166 4.26 -12.06 -1.72
N GLU A 167 4.35 -13.33 -1.31
CA GLU A 167 3.17 -14.13 -0.97
C GLU A 167 2.33 -13.46 0.11
N ASP A 168 2.95 -13.01 1.20
CA ASP A 168 2.23 -12.31 2.27
C ASP A 168 1.62 -10.99 1.82
N LEU A 169 2.34 -10.22 0.98
CA LEU A 169 1.78 -8.97 0.45
C LEU A 169 0.60 -9.22 -0.49
N LEU A 170 0.60 -10.32 -1.24
CA LEU A 170 -0.54 -10.69 -2.07
C LEU A 170 -1.75 -11.13 -1.22
N VAL A 171 -1.52 -11.80 -0.09
CA VAL A 171 -2.58 -12.11 0.89
C VAL A 171 -3.20 -10.81 1.41
N LEU A 172 -2.38 -9.81 1.81
CA LEU A 172 -2.88 -8.50 2.22
C LEU A 172 -3.62 -7.79 1.07
N GLY A 173 -3.10 -7.87 -0.14
CA GLY A 173 -3.73 -7.31 -1.34
C GLY A 173 -5.10 -7.92 -1.64
N ARG A 174 -5.25 -9.23 -1.43
CA ARG A 174 -6.55 -9.91 -1.51
C ARG A 174 -7.50 -9.43 -0.42
N GLU A 175 -7.01 -9.26 0.80
CA GLU A 175 -7.80 -8.74 1.92
C GLU A 175 -8.34 -7.33 1.63
N PHE A 176 -7.58 -6.47 0.96
CA PHE A 176 -8.07 -5.17 0.48
C PHE A 176 -9.15 -5.28 -0.60
N LEU A 177 -9.11 -6.31 -1.47
CA LEU A 177 -10.12 -6.55 -2.50
C LEU A 177 -11.39 -7.21 -1.95
N THR A 178 -11.22 -8.12 -1.02
CA THR A 178 -12.28 -8.95 -0.45
C THR A 178 -12.08 -9.03 1.06
N PRO A 179 -12.49 -7.97 1.80
CA PRO A 179 -12.21 -7.85 3.23
C PRO A 179 -12.91 -8.94 4.04
N THR A 180 -12.15 -9.54 4.96
CA THR A 180 -12.62 -10.57 5.90
C THR A 180 -12.46 -10.16 7.36
N LEU A 181 -11.53 -9.24 7.65
CA LEU A 181 -11.21 -8.79 9.01
C LEU A 181 -11.93 -7.50 9.41
N ILE A 182 -12.43 -6.75 8.42
CA ILE A 182 -13.21 -5.52 8.62
C ILE A 182 -14.48 -5.56 7.79
N SER A 183 -15.47 -4.76 8.17
CA SER A 183 -16.71 -4.61 7.42
C SER A 183 -16.47 -4.02 6.02
N SER A 184 -17.28 -4.44 5.05
CA SER A 184 -17.22 -3.92 3.69
C SER A 184 -17.44 -2.40 3.64
N GLU A 185 -18.25 -1.87 4.55
CA GLU A 185 -18.51 -0.43 4.66
C GLU A 185 -17.25 0.35 5.06
N LEU A 186 -16.51 -0.12 6.09
CA LEU A 186 -15.26 0.49 6.49
C LEU A 186 -14.19 0.35 5.42
N ALA A 187 -14.08 -0.82 4.78
CA ALA A 187 -13.16 -1.04 3.67
C ALA A 187 -13.42 -0.07 2.51
N GLU A 188 -14.68 0.06 2.08
CA GLU A 188 -15.04 1.00 1.01
C GLU A 188 -14.73 2.45 1.39
N SER A 189 -14.99 2.84 2.64
CA SER A 189 -14.61 4.16 3.17
C SER A 189 -13.10 4.36 3.14
N ALA A 190 -12.32 3.37 3.59
CA ALA A 190 -10.86 3.45 3.68
C ALA A 190 -10.19 3.70 2.31
N HIS A 191 -10.80 3.25 1.23
CA HIS A 191 -10.27 3.41 -0.14
C HIS A 191 -10.80 4.63 -0.88
N ARG A 192 -11.52 5.52 -0.21
CA ARG A 192 -11.98 6.82 -0.74
C ARG A 192 -11.11 7.97 -0.21
N PRO A 193 -11.07 9.12 -0.92
CA PRO A 193 -10.35 10.28 -0.41
C PRO A 193 -10.91 10.79 0.92
N HIS A 194 -10.09 10.81 1.95
CA HIS A 194 -10.33 11.52 3.20
C HIS A 194 -9.67 12.89 3.14
N PHE A 195 -10.33 13.94 3.60
CA PHE A 195 -9.90 15.34 3.40
C PHE A 195 -9.57 15.62 1.92
N PRO A 196 -10.53 15.47 1.00
CA PRO A 196 -10.30 15.56 -0.43
C PRO A 196 -9.77 16.93 -0.86
N GLY A 197 -8.99 16.95 -1.93
CA GLY A 197 -8.47 18.19 -2.53
C GLY A 197 -7.22 18.78 -1.84
N LEU A 198 -6.74 18.18 -0.75
CA LEU A 198 -5.50 18.63 -0.12
C LEU A 198 -4.30 18.44 -1.06
N SER A 199 -3.49 19.48 -1.21
CA SER A 199 -2.21 19.36 -1.90
C SER A 199 -1.11 18.89 -0.96
N GLY A 200 -0.09 18.22 -1.53
CA GLY A 200 1.05 17.73 -0.78
C GLY A 200 2.17 17.23 -1.68
N VAL A 201 3.21 16.69 -1.08
CA VAL A 201 4.32 16.05 -1.79
C VAL A 201 4.12 14.53 -1.77
N LEU A 202 4.19 13.91 -2.94
CA LEU A 202 4.35 12.47 -3.08
C LEU A 202 5.86 12.21 -3.15
N PRO A 203 6.47 11.54 -2.15
CA PRO A 203 7.90 11.31 -2.12
C PRO A 203 8.41 10.68 -3.42
N GLY A 204 9.49 11.21 -3.99
CA GLY A 204 10.04 10.73 -5.27
C GLY A 204 9.30 11.21 -6.53
N TYR A 205 8.07 11.72 -6.41
CA TYR A 205 7.20 12.13 -7.54
C TYR A 205 6.77 13.60 -7.47
N GLY A 206 7.24 14.34 -6.46
CA GLY A 206 7.05 15.78 -6.36
C GLY A 206 5.69 16.20 -5.82
N ARG A 207 5.35 17.49 -6.04
CA ARG A 207 4.11 18.09 -5.55
C ARG A 207 2.92 17.65 -6.40
N GLN A 208 1.85 17.20 -5.72
CA GLN A 208 0.58 16.80 -6.29
C GLN A 208 -0.55 17.70 -5.77
N SER A 209 -1.52 18.00 -6.64
CA SER A 209 -2.69 18.81 -6.28
C SER A 209 -3.90 18.40 -7.16
N PRO A 210 -4.84 17.61 -6.62
CA PRO A 210 -4.87 17.07 -5.27
C PRO A 210 -3.82 15.96 -5.03
N ASN A 211 -3.47 15.73 -3.76
CA ASN A 211 -2.72 14.58 -3.30
C ASN A 211 -3.64 13.73 -2.41
N ASP A 212 -4.63 13.08 -3.03
CA ASP A 212 -5.65 12.34 -2.30
C ASP A 212 -5.11 11.06 -1.69
N TRP A 213 -5.57 10.79 -0.46
CA TRP A 213 -5.29 9.61 0.34
C TRP A 213 -6.57 9.11 0.99
N GLY A 214 -6.68 7.80 1.12
CA GLY A 214 -7.64 7.14 1.97
C GLY A 214 -7.13 6.96 3.41
N LEU A 215 -7.68 6.01 4.13
CA LEU A 215 -7.22 5.65 5.48
C LEU A 215 -6.02 4.70 5.37
N GLY A 216 -4.82 5.27 5.40
CA GLY A 216 -3.54 4.54 5.33
C GLY A 216 -3.07 4.17 3.92
N VAL A 217 -3.81 4.51 2.89
CA VAL A 217 -3.49 4.20 1.49
C VAL A 217 -3.36 5.46 0.65
N GLU A 218 -2.39 5.49 -0.23
CA GLU A 218 -2.27 6.50 -1.27
C GLU A 218 -3.23 6.15 -2.42
N ILE A 219 -3.95 7.13 -2.95
CA ILE A 219 -4.88 6.96 -4.07
C ILE A 219 -4.27 7.60 -5.31
N LYS A 220 -4.13 6.82 -6.40
CA LYS A 220 -3.57 7.31 -7.67
C LYS A 220 -4.29 8.56 -8.17
N GLY A 221 -5.60 8.49 -8.32
CA GLY A 221 -6.37 9.61 -8.85
C GLY A 221 -5.86 10.07 -10.21
N LYS A 222 -5.59 11.37 -10.31
CA LYS A 222 -5.03 12.02 -11.51
C LYS A 222 -3.58 12.48 -11.30
N LYS A 223 -2.88 11.91 -10.32
CA LYS A 223 -1.48 12.27 -10.04
C LYS A 223 -0.58 11.95 -11.22
N GLU A 224 0.30 12.89 -11.57
CA GLU A 224 1.28 12.77 -12.65
C GLU A 224 2.50 13.62 -12.29
N PRO A 225 3.73 13.06 -12.25
CA PRO A 225 4.05 11.63 -12.43
C PRO A 225 3.59 10.76 -11.26
N HIS A 226 3.49 9.45 -11.49
CA HIS A 226 3.06 8.46 -10.49
C HIS A 226 3.83 7.14 -10.64
N TRP A 227 3.95 6.37 -9.55
CA TRP A 227 4.64 5.09 -9.53
C TRP A 227 3.82 3.92 -10.14
N ALA A 228 2.50 4.02 -10.18
CA ALA A 228 1.65 3.06 -10.90
C ALA A 228 1.68 3.29 -12.41
N GLY A 229 1.25 2.30 -13.18
CA GLY A 229 1.20 2.35 -14.63
C GLY A 229 0.08 3.23 -15.20
N ALA A 230 0.13 3.49 -16.50
CA ALA A 230 -0.90 4.24 -17.21
C ALA A 230 -2.21 3.46 -17.31
N LEU A 231 -2.15 2.13 -17.32
CA LEU A 231 -3.32 1.25 -17.39
C LEU A 231 -4.01 1.01 -16.04
N ASN A 232 -3.37 1.35 -14.94
CA ASN A 232 -4.00 1.36 -13.62
C ASN A 232 -5.11 2.43 -13.59
N SER A 233 -6.26 2.08 -13.02
CA SER A 233 -7.40 2.99 -12.90
C SER A 233 -7.11 4.17 -11.96
N ALA A 234 -7.94 5.21 -12.00
CA ALA A 234 -7.87 6.31 -11.04
C ALA A 234 -8.21 5.86 -9.60
N ARG A 235 -8.89 4.72 -9.46
CA ARG A 235 -9.25 4.12 -8.17
C ARG A 235 -8.14 3.25 -7.57
N THR A 236 -7.04 3.04 -8.31
CA THR A 236 -5.87 2.33 -7.76
C THR A 236 -5.40 3.00 -6.48
N PHE A 237 -5.18 2.20 -5.45
CA PHE A 237 -4.65 2.63 -4.17
C PHE A 237 -3.57 1.67 -3.67
N GLY A 238 -2.78 2.11 -2.71
CA GLY A 238 -1.71 1.31 -2.14
C GLY A 238 -0.60 2.15 -1.57
N HIS A 239 0.61 1.64 -1.60
CA HIS A 239 1.80 2.36 -1.15
C HIS A 239 3.05 1.83 -1.84
N PHE A 240 4.07 2.70 -2.01
CA PHE A 240 5.41 2.27 -2.32
C PHE A 240 6.39 2.61 -1.19
N GLY A 241 7.54 1.93 -1.16
CA GLY A 241 8.55 2.05 -0.11
C GLY A 241 9.93 2.41 -0.65
N GLN A 242 10.70 3.13 0.18
CA GLN A 242 12.10 3.48 -0.13
C GLN A 242 13.04 2.26 -0.20
N SER A 243 12.57 1.07 0.16
CA SER A 243 13.26 -0.19 -0.08
C SER A 243 13.17 -0.69 -1.54
N GLY A 244 12.51 0.05 -2.44
CA GLY A 244 12.23 -0.41 -3.79
C GLY A 244 11.09 -1.42 -3.82
N SER A 245 10.05 -1.19 -3.04
CA SER A 245 8.88 -2.04 -2.87
C SER A 245 7.60 -1.31 -3.21
N PHE A 246 6.56 -2.03 -3.62
CA PHE A 246 5.19 -1.53 -3.66
C PHE A 246 4.17 -2.64 -3.43
N LEU A 247 2.98 -2.25 -2.97
CA LEU A 247 1.74 -3.00 -3.08
C LEU A 247 0.67 -2.04 -3.60
N TRP A 248 -0.01 -2.42 -4.67
CA TRP A 248 -1.19 -1.71 -5.14
C TRP A 248 -2.39 -2.64 -5.29
N VAL A 249 -3.56 -2.04 -5.17
CA VAL A 249 -4.86 -2.65 -5.42
C VAL A 249 -5.61 -1.77 -6.42
N ASP A 250 -6.14 -2.36 -7.47
CA ASP A 250 -6.95 -1.68 -8.48
C ASP A 250 -8.30 -2.36 -8.61
N PRO A 251 -9.35 -1.82 -7.98
CA PRO A 251 -10.68 -2.44 -7.96
C PRO A 251 -11.40 -2.37 -9.32
N GLU A 252 -10.89 -1.57 -10.26
CA GLU A 252 -11.53 -1.34 -11.56
C GLU A 252 -10.72 -1.86 -12.76
N ALA A 253 -9.54 -2.46 -12.53
CA ALA A 253 -8.68 -2.94 -13.61
C ALA A 253 -9.33 -4.04 -14.45
N ILE A 254 -10.03 -4.97 -13.77
CA ILE A 254 -10.89 -6.04 -14.29
C ILE A 254 -12.09 -6.23 -13.35
N PRO A 255 -13.17 -6.95 -13.73
CA PRO A 255 -14.22 -7.34 -12.81
C PRO A 255 -13.65 -8.06 -11.58
N GLY A 256 -13.98 -7.60 -10.38
CA GLY A 256 -13.46 -8.09 -9.10
C GLY A 256 -12.15 -7.46 -8.65
N GLY A 257 -11.43 -6.77 -9.53
CA GLY A 257 -10.19 -6.06 -9.20
C GLY A 257 -8.92 -6.90 -9.26
N LEU A 258 -7.80 -6.23 -9.10
CA LEU A 258 -6.44 -6.78 -9.11
C LEU A 258 -5.63 -6.27 -7.93
N SER A 259 -4.67 -7.07 -7.48
CA SER A 259 -3.61 -6.60 -6.60
C SER A 259 -2.25 -7.11 -7.06
N ALA A 260 -1.24 -6.25 -7.00
CA ALA A 260 0.14 -6.64 -7.28
C ALA A 260 1.10 -6.08 -6.24
N ALA A 261 2.12 -6.88 -5.95
CA ALA A 261 3.24 -6.52 -5.09
C ALA A 261 4.56 -6.68 -5.83
N PHE A 262 5.49 -5.78 -5.56
CA PHE A 262 6.88 -5.83 -6.01
C PHE A 262 7.81 -5.58 -4.83
N LEU A 263 8.85 -6.39 -4.72
CA LEU A 263 9.90 -6.25 -3.71
C LEU A 263 11.27 -6.32 -4.38
N SER A 264 12.26 -5.62 -3.83
CA SER A 264 13.61 -5.65 -4.34
C SER A 264 14.68 -5.56 -3.24
N SER A 265 15.92 -5.95 -3.59
CA SER A 265 17.08 -5.89 -2.69
C SER A 265 17.80 -4.53 -2.72
N LYS A 266 17.30 -3.55 -3.48
CA LYS A 266 17.92 -2.22 -3.65
C LYS A 266 16.96 -1.12 -3.24
N PRO A 267 17.43 -0.08 -2.54
CA PRO A 267 16.62 1.10 -2.27
C PRO A 267 16.07 1.74 -3.54
N PHE A 268 14.88 2.33 -3.44
CA PHE A 268 14.21 3.03 -4.53
C PHE A 268 15.10 4.08 -5.17
N GLY A 269 15.13 4.10 -6.49
CA GLY A 269 15.91 5.02 -7.29
C GLY A 269 15.47 5.05 -8.75
N GLU A 270 16.32 5.60 -9.62
CA GLU A 270 16.01 5.82 -11.05
C GLU A 270 15.63 4.52 -11.79
N GLU A 271 16.29 3.38 -11.49
CA GLU A 271 15.95 2.10 -12.11
C GLU A 271 14.51 1.69 -11.79
N HIS A 272 14.07 1.85 -10.51
CA HIS A 272 12.69 1.55 -10.11
C HIS A 272 11.70 2.50 -10.79
N ALA A 273 11.95 3.80 -10.72
CA ALA A 273 11.11 4.81 -11.36
C ALA A 273 10.99 4.60 -12.87
N GLY A 274 12.06 4.11 -13.51
CA GLY A 274 12.09 3.82 -14.94
C GLY A 274 11.30 2.57 -15.33
N VAL A 275 11.26 1.52 -14.49
CA VAL A 275 10.63 0.24 -14.85
C VAL A 275 9.21 0.08 -14.30
N TRP A 276 8.88 0.65 -13.15
CA TRP A 276 7.59 0.42 -12.50
C TRP A 276 6.36 0.75 -13.34
N PRO A 277 6.29 1.90 -14.07
CA PRO A 277 5.11 2.17 -14.91
C PRO A 277 4.91 1.10 -15.99
N ALA A 278 5.98 0.69 -16.68
CA ALA A 278 5.91 -0.36 -17.70
C ALA A 278 5.58 -1.74 -17.12
N LEU A 279 6.16 -2.08 -15.97
CA LEU A 279 5.86 -3.31 -15.23
C LEU A 279 4.36 -3.38 -14.89
N ASN A 280 3.82 -2.32 -14.29
CA ASN A 280 2.41 -2.26 -13.90
C ASN A 280 1.48 -2.38 -15.12
N ASP A 281 1.84 -1.77 -16.26
CA ASP A 281 1.09 -1.91 -17.49
C ASP A 281 1.12 -3.35 -18.04
N ILE A 282 2.27 -4.05 -17.95
CA ILE A 282 2.36 -5.48 -18.30
C ILE A 282 1.44 -6.31 -17.44
N LEU A 283 1.44 -6.09 -16.13
CA LEU A 283 0.61 -6.82 -15.17
C LEU A 283 -0.89 -6.63 -15.47
N VAL A 284 -1.33 -5.38 -15.69
CA VAL A 284 -2.74 -5.09 -16.02
C VAL A 284 -3.14 -5.72 -17.36
N ARG A 285 -2.28 -5.66 -18.40
CA ARG A 285 -2.54 -6.34 -19.68
C ARG A 285 -2.65 -7.85 -19.52
N ALA A 286 -1.77 -8.46 -18.71
CA ALA A 286 -1.79 -9.88 -18.42
C ALA A 286 -3.14 -10.35 -17.86
N ALA A 287 -3.69 -9.57 -16.92
CA ALA A 287 -4.99 -9.87 -16.34
C ALA A 287 -6.14 -9.71 -17.34
N ARG A 288 -6.15 -8.60 -18.09
CA ARG A 288 -7.19 -8.32 -19.11
C ARG A 288 -7.21 -9.35 -20.24
N ALA A 289 -6.09 -10.00 -20.55
CA ALA A 289 -6.03 -11.06 -21.54
C ALA A 289 -6.61 -12.40 -21.05
N ARG A 290 -6.85 -12.56 -19.74
CA ARG A 290 -7.45 -13.74 -19.11
C ARG A 290 -8.92 -13.56 -18.74
N SER A 291 -9.40 -12.31 -18.72
CA SER A 291 -10.80 -11.94 -18.44
C SER A 291 -11.64 -11.99 -19.72
#